data_b0ee6faf1f8d4308015f6afea466f6a7
#
_entry.id   b0ee6faf1f8d4308015f6afea466f6a7
#
_cell.length_a   1.000
_cell.length_b   1.000
_cell.length_c   1.000
_cell.angle_alpha   90.00
_cell.angle_beta   90.00
_cell.angle_gamma   90.00
#
_symmetry.space_group_name_H-M   'P 1'
#
loop_
_entity.id
_entity.type
_entity.pdbx_description
1 polymer ?
#
loop_
_entity_poly.entity_id
_entity_poly.type
_entity_poly.pdbx_seq_one_letter_code
_entity_poly.pdbx_strand_id
1 'polypeptide(L)'
;IVCALSASMIERNSDVNRYHQHLMAKQPENECDCDGSELCTHLPIIRIDTGGQDIPGKPITDKNGSLISYSTTEEGESEIIVTIDTIEEEGKWHHASDPADQSSCAFFRIRGNSSRFFDKSNYRIKLVADESGEKNTSLPLLGMNAENDWALHGPFLDKTLIRNYMLMNISAEIMGYAPEERFCELILDGEYQGVYVLMETIKEGEN
;
A
#
# COMPACT_ATOMS: atom_id res chain seq x y z
N ILE A 1 8.79 -17.19 39.69
CA ILE A 1 7.33 -17.44 39.81
C ILE A 1 6.53 -16.37 39.03
N VAL A 2 6.84 -15.07 39.18
CA VAL A 2 6.13 -13.98 38.47
C VAL A 2 6.31 -14.05 36.96
N CYS A 3 7.52 -14.40 36.48
CA CYS A 3 7.79 -14.55 35.04
C CYS A 3 7.03 -15.74 34.40
N ALA A 4 6.83 -16.85 35.16
CA ALA A 4 6.10 -18.00 34.66
C ALA A 4 4.59 -17.75 34.60
N LEU A 5 4.04 -16.93 35.51
CA LEU A 5 2.64 -16.53 35.47
C LEU A 5 2.34 -15.55 34.32
N SER A 6 3.26 -14.63 34.01
CA SER A 6 3.10 -13.74 32.87
C SER A 6 3.20 -14.48 31.53
N ALA A 7 4.10 -15.45 31.40
CA ALA A 7 4.19 -16.28 30.20
C ALA A 7 2.91 -17.12 29.98
N SER A 8 2.34 -17.70 31.07
CA SER A 8 1.08 -18.46 30.95
C SER A 8 -0.14 -17.58 30.67
N MET A 9 -0.12 -16.28 31.01
CA MET A 9 -1.16 -15.34 30.62
C MET A 9 -1.05 -14.94 29.13
N ILE A 10 0.16 -14.84 28.60
CA ILE A 10 0.38 -14.58 27.17
C ILE A 10 -0.06 -15.77 26.32
N GLU A 11 0.22 -17.00 26.75
CA GLU A 11 -0.25 -18.21 26.05
C GLU A 11 -1.78 -18.37 26.12
N ARG A 12 -2.45 -17.92 27.18
CA ARG A 12 -3.92 -18.00 27.27
C ARG A 12 -4.68 -17.03 26.36
N ASN A 13 -4.02 -15.96 25.91
CA ASN A 13 -4.59 -15.03 24.94
C ASN A 13 -4.36 -15.45 23.49
N SER A 14 -3.75 -16.62 23.23
CA SER A 14 -3.55 -17.14 21.88
C SER A 14 -4.84 -17.60 21.19
N ASP A 15 -5.94 -17.78 21.95
CA ASP A 15 -7.25 -18.14 21.43
C ASP A 15 -8.13 -16.92 21.04
N VAL A 16 -7.61 -15.71 21.14
CA VAL A 16 -8.29 -14.53 20.61
C VAL A 16 -8.33 -14.66 19.09
N ASN A 17 -9.52 -14.65 18.52
CA ASN A 17 -9.73 -14.66 17.08
C ASN A 17 -9.07 -13.38 16.52
N ARG A 18 -7.85 -13.51 16.01
CA ARG A 18 -7.09 -12.37 15.46
C ARG A 18 -7.64 -12.10 14.07
N TYR A 19 -8.31 -10.98 13.92
CA TYR A 19 -8.72 -10.47 12.60
C TYR A 19 -7.52 -10.01 11.75
N HIS A 20 -6.38 -9.81 12.40
CA HIS A 20 -5.17 -9.31 11.79
C HIS A 20 -4.09 -10.40 11.75
N GLN A 21 -3.51 -10.62 10.58
CA GLN A 21 -2.39 -11.52 10.41
C GLN A 21 -1.10 -10.72 10.27
N HIS A 22 -0.13 -11.00 11.14
CA HIS A 22 1.23 -10.46 10.97
C HIS A 22 1.94 -11.24 9.87
N LEU A 23 1.67 -10.88 8.62
CA LEU A 23 2.35 -11.47 7.48
C LEU A 23 3.69 -10.76 7.29
N MET A 24 4.77 -11.51 7.44
CA MET A 24 6.11 -11.03 7.11
C MET A 24 6.48 -11.50 5.71
N ALA A 25 7.11 -10.63 4.92
CA ALA A 25 7.71 -11.05 3.67
C ALA A 25 8.78 -12.10 3.97
N LYS A 26 8.64 -13.30 3.39
CA LYS A 26 9.67 -14.34 3.50
C LYS A 26 10.84 -13.97 2.62
N GLN A 27 12.03 -14.00 3.21
CA GLN A 27 13.25 -13.89 2.42
C GLN A 27 13.46 -15.18 1.60
N PRO A 28 13.86 -15.06 0.35
CA PRO A 28 14.28 -16.20 -0.46
C PRO A 28 15.44 -16.97 0.21
N GLU A 29 15.45 -18.29 0.07
CA GLU A 29 16.50 -19.15 0.65
C GLU A 29 17.86 -18.97 -0.04
N ASN A 30 17.85 -18.62 -1.32
CA ASN A 30 19.05 -18.47 -2.15
C ASN A 30 19.24 -17.00 -2.56
N GLU A 31 20.48 -16.64 -2.82
CA GLU A 31 20.82 -15.36 -3.45
C GLU A 31 20.27 -15.29 -4.88
N CYS A 32 19.97 -14.08 -5.38
CA CYS A 32 19.53 -13.88 -6.74
C CYS A 32 20.72 -13.91 -7.70
N ASP A 33 20.55 -14.57 -8.85
CA ASP A 33 21.56 -14.63 -9.91
C ASP A 33 21.49 -13.44 -10.89
N CYS A 34 20.65 -12.42 -10.61
CA CYS A 34 20.48 -11.26 -11.48
C CYS A 34 21.77 -10.44 -11.57
N ASP A 35 21.94 -9.71 -12.68
CA ASP A 35 23.11 -8.86 -12.93
C ASP A 35 23.05 -7.50 -12.21
N GLY A 36 21.96 -7.23 -11.48
CA GLY A 36 21.72 -5.96 -10.78
C GLY A 36 21.38 -4.79 -11.69
N SER A 37 21.00 -5.03 -12.94
CA SER A 37 20.62 -3.98 -13.89
C SER A 37 19.26 -3.36 -13.62
N GLU A 38 18.41 -4.03 -12.83
CA GLU A 38 17.09 -3.57 -12.43
C GLU A 38 16.84 -3.79 -10.93
N LEU A 39 15.68 -3.32 -10.44
CA LEU A 39 15.27 -3.56 -9.06
C LEU A 39 15.19 -5.07 -8.81
N CYS A 40 15.89 -5.52 -7.77
CA CYS A 40 15.82 -6.88 -7.24
C CYS A 40 15.52 -6.79 -5.74
N THR A 41 14.39 -7.31 -5.32
CA THR A 41 13.90 -7.23 -3.94
C THR A 41 13.15 -8.49 -3.53
N HIS A 42 13.07 -8.75 -2.24
CA HIS A 42 12.20 -9.79 -1.68
C HIS A 42 10.83 -9.24 -1.23
N LEU A 43 10.66 -7.91 -1.28
CA LEU A 43 9.36 -7.31 -1.05
C LEU A 43 8.47 -7.46 -2.29
N PRO A 44 7.15 -7.55 -2.12
CA PRO A 44 6.24 -7.44 -3.25
C PRO A 44 6.45 -6.13 -4.01
N ILE A 45 6.20 -6.15 -5.31
CA ILE A 45 6.26 -4.95 -6.16
C ILE A 45 4.83 -4.59 -6.60
N ILE A 46 4.49 -3.31 -6.49
CA ILE A 46 3.31 -2.72 -7.12
C ILE A 46 3.79 -1.89 -8.30
N ARG A 47 3.31 -2.20 -9.50
CA ARG A 47 3.50 -1.36 -10.68
C ARG A 47 2.20 -0.66 -11.00
N ILE A 48 2.28 0.65 -11.28
CA ILE A 48 1.15 1.48 -11.70
C ILE A 48 1.51 2.14 -13.01
N ASP A 49 0.64 1.96 -14.01
CA ASP A 49 0.73 2.62 -15.31
C ASP A 49 -0.42 3.62 -15.43
N THR A 50 -0.08 4.91 -15.49
CA THR A 50 -1.05 6.00 -15.64
C THR A 50 -1.43 6.24 -17.11
N GLY A 51 -0.77 5.58 -18.06
CA GLY A 51 -0.89 5.88 -19.48
C GLY A 51 -0.38 7.29 -19.83
N GLY A 52 0.51 7.85 -19.02
CA GLY A 52 1.06 9.19 -19.18
C GLY A 52 0.14 10.31 -18.69
N GLN A 53 -0.93 9.99 -17.96
CA GLN A 53 -1.84 10.98 -17.38
C GLN A 53 -1.23 11.63 -16.12
N ASP A 54 -1.45 12.93 -15.94
CA ASP A 54 -1.12 13.62 -14.70
C ASP A 54 -1.97 13.14 -13.53
N ILE A 55 -1.32 12.80 -12.42
CA ILE A 55 -2.01 12.30 -11.22
C ILE A 55 -2.65 13.46 -10.45
N PRO A 56 -4.00 13.49 -10.29
CA PRO A 56 -4.69 14.55 -9.59
C PRO A 56 -4.40 14.55 -8.09
N GLY A 57 -4.62 15.71 -7.46
CA GLY A 57 -4.54 15.87 -6.02
C GLY A 57 -3.30 16.59 -5.51
N LYS A 58 -2.43 17.12 -6.37
CA LYS A 58 -1.33 18.02 -5.97
C LYS A 58 -1.90 19.34 -5.44
N PRO A 59 -1.36 19.93 -4.36
CA PRO A 59 -1.82 21.21 -3.86
C PRO A 59 -1.49 22.35 -4.84
N ILE A 60 -2.47 23.21 -5.06
CA ILE A 60 -2.31 24.48 -5.77
C ILE A 60 -2.35 25.58 -4.72
N THR A 61 -1.29 26.39 -4.66
CA THR A 61 -1.14 27.44 -3.64
C THR A 61 -1.12 28.84 -4.24
N ASP A 62 -1.49 29.83 -3.45
CA ASP A 62 -1.32 31.24 -3.78
C ASP A 62 0.15 31.69 -3.65
N LYS A 63 0.39 32.97 -3.91
CA LYS A 63 1.74 33.58 -3.83
C LYS A 63 2.33 33.56 -2.41
N ASN A 64 1.50 33.35 -1.39
CA ASN A 64 1.89 33.30 0.02
C ASN A 64 2.06 31.85 0.52
N GLY A 65 1.85 30.86 -0.36
CA GLY A 65 1.89 29.43 -0.01
C GLY A 65 0.61 28.89 0.63
N SER A 66 -0.48 29.67 0.64
CA SER A 66 -1.77 29.20 1.16
C SER A 66 -2.47 28.32 0.14
N LEU A 67 -3.04 27.21 0.60
CA LEU A 67 -3.78 26.27 -0.26
C LEU A 67 -5.01 26.93 -0.86
N ILE A 68 -5.12 26.91 -2.19
CA ILE A 68 -6.30 27.36 -2.94
C ILE A 68 -7.20 26.16 -3.28
N SER A 69 -6.61 25.13 -3.88
CA SER A 69 -7.31 23.93 -4.37
C SER A 69 -6.33 22.77 -4.55
N TYR A 70 -6.83 21.67 -5.07
CA TYR A 70 -6.02 20.56 -5.54
C TYR A 70 -6.14 20.41 -7.05
N SER A 71 -5.08 19.89 -7.70
CA SER A 71 -5.09 19.63 -9.14
C SER A 71 -6.15 18.57 -9.50
N THR A 72 -6.71 18.75 -10.68
CA THR A 72 -7.65 17.82 -11.34
C THR A 72 -7.09 17.46 -12.71
N THR A 73 -7.74 16.52 -13.42
CA THR A 73 -7.47 16.30 -14.85
C THR A 73 -7.90 17.52 -15.68
N GLU A 74 -7.61 17.51 -16.97
CA GLU A 74 -8.08 18.55 -17.90
C GLU A 74 -9.61 18.64 -17.95
N GLU A 75 -10.29 17.52 -17.76
CA GLU A 75 -11.78 17.42 -17.73
C GLU A 75 -12.35 17.81 -16.35
N GLY A 76 -11.49 18.10 -15.36
CA GLY A 76 -11.91 18.48 -14.01
C GLY A 76 -12.12 17.33 -13.05
N GLU A 77 -11.72 16.11 -13.42
CA GLU A 77 -11.86 14.93 -12.58
C GLU A 77 -10.80 14.93 -11.45
N SER A 78 -11.17 14.40 -10.29
CA SER A 78 -10.32 14.34 -9.11
C SER A 78 -9.47 13.07 -8.99
N GLU A 79 -9.65 12.12 -9.89
CA GLU A 79 -8.94 10.84 -9.98
C GLU A 79 -8.86 10.38 -11.43
N ILE A 80 -7.88 9.54 -11.76
CA ILE A 80 -7.68 8.93 -13.07
C ILE A 80 -7.86 7.43 -12.97
N ILE A 81 -8.12 6.75 -14.10
CA ILE A 81 -8.09 5.29 -14.18
C ILE A 81 -6.71 4.85 -14.63
N VAL A 82 -6.15 3.87 -13.92
CA VAL A 82 -4.82 3.33 -14.13
C VAL A 82 -4.86 1.81 -14.19
N THR A 83 -3.83 1.19 -14.77
CA THR A 83 -3.55 -0.23 -14.56
C THR A 83 -2.67 -0.40 -13.33
N ILE A 84 -3.02 -1.37 -12.48
CA ILE A 84 -2.23 -1.79 -11.33
C ILE A 84 -1.88 -3.26 -11.47
N ASP A 85 -0.59 -3.55 -11.36
CA ASP A 85 -0.03 -4.90 -11.35
C ASP A 85 0.62 -5.18 -9.99
N THR A 86 0.50 -6.41 -9.49
CA THR A 86 1.28 -6.88 -8.34
C THR A 86 2.18 -8.04 -8.73
N ILE A 87 3.38 -8.08 -8.13
CA ILE A 87 4.34 -9.17 -8.19
C ILE A 87 4.59 -9.55 -6.73
N GLU A 88 4.08 -10.71 -6.29
CA GLU A 88 3.93 -10.99 -4.86
C GLU A 88 4.19 -12.45 -4.46
N GLU A 89 4.81 -13.27 -5.31
CA GLU A 89 5.07 -14.66 -5.00
C GLU A 89 6.00 -14.82 -3.78
N GLU A 90 5.47 -15.38 -2.71
CA GLU A 90 6.14 -15.45 -1.42
C GLU A 90 7.42 -16.30 -1.45
N GLY A 91 8.50 -15.79 -0.86
CA GLY A 91 9.78 -16.48 -0.75
C GLY A 91 10.62 -16.47 -2.03
N LYS A 92 10.30 -15.59 -2.96
CA LYS A 92 11.07 -15.35 -4.18
C LYS A 92 11.71 -13.97 -4.23
N TRP A 93 12.70 -13.82 -5.07
CA TRP A 93 13.18 -12.53 -5.52
C TRP A 93 12.25 -12.00 -6.61
N HIS A 94 11.92 -10.73 -6.53
CA HIS A 94 11.09 -10.02 -7.48
C HIS A 94 11.91 -9.00 -8.24
N HIS A 95 11.63 -8.87 -9.54
CA HIS A 95 12.27 -7.91 -10.41
C HIS A 95 11.23 -7.00 -11.08
N ALA A 96 11.66 -5.80 -11.46
CA ALA A 96 10.76 -4.85 -12.11
C ALA A 96 10.15 -5.39 -13.40
N SER A 97 10.85 -6.28 -14.11
CA SER A 97 10.44 -6.90 -15.37
C SER A 97 9.64 -8.20 -15.23
N ASP A 98 9.49 -8.73 -14.01
CA ASP A 98 8.76 -9.99 -13.81
C ASP A 98 7.30 -9.87 -14.27
N PRO A 99 6.70 -10.97 -14.75
CA PRO A 99 5.27 -10.97 -15.07
C PRO A 99 4.45 -10.67 -13.82
N ALA A 100 3.33 -9.96 -14.01
CA ALA A 100 2.40 -9.70 -12.91
C ALA A 100 1.72 -11.00 -12.46
N ASP A 101 1.64 -11.20 -11.14
CA ASP A 101 0.82 -12.27 -10.55
C ASP A 101 -0.65 -11.89 -10.63
N GLN A 102 -0.97 -10.59 -10.49
CA GLN A 102 -2.31 -10.05 -10.57
C GLN A 102 -2.32 -8.69 -11.27
N SER A 103 -3.36 -8.43 -12.07
CA SER A 103 -3.56 -7.16 -12.76
C SER A 103 -5.01 -6.69 -12.61
N SER A 104 -5.23 -5.39 -12.46
CA SER A 104 -6.56 -4.79 -12.35
C SER A 104 -6.55 -3.34 -12.80
N CYS A 105 -7.75 -2.77 -13.03
CA CYS A 105 -7.93 -1.33 -13.18
C CYS A 105 -8.25 -0.69 -11.82
N ALA A 106 -7.88 0.57 -11.66
CA ALA A 106 -8.17 1.30 -10.43
C ALA A 106 -8.34 2.80 -10.69
N PHE A 107 -9.22 3.45 -9.93
CA PHE A 107 -9.15 4.89 -9.73
C PHE A 107 -7.94 5.22 -8.87
N PHE A 108 -7.20 6.23 -9.28
CA PHE A 108 -5.93 6.60 -8.68
C PHE A 108 -5.78 8.11 -8.51
N ARG A 109 -5.30 8.54 -7.35
CA ARG A 109 -5.04 9.94 -7.05
C ARG A 109 -4.10 10.12 -5.87
N ILE A 110 -3.49 11.29 -5.75
CA ILE A 110 -2.78 11.69 -4.55
C ILE A 110 -3.79 11.88 -3.41
N ARG A 111 -3.48 11.33 -2.23
CA ARG A 111 -4.30 11.44 -1.02
C ARG A 111 -3.57 12.13 0.12
N GLY A 112 -4.34 12.52 1.12
CA GLY A 112 -3.85 13.16 2.34
C GLY A 112 -4.32 14.61 2.47
N ASN A 113 -3.85 15.28 3.49
CA ASN A 113 -4.03 16.70 3.71
C ASN A 113 -2.66 17.39 3.61
N SER A 114 -1.96 17.60 4.73
CA SER A 114 -0.60 18.18 4.74
C SER A 114 0.44 17.32 4.02
N SER A 115 0.26 16.00 4.00
CA SER A 115 1.17 15.07 3.30
C SER A 115 1.18 15.21 1.78
N ARG A 116 0.21 15.91 1.18
CA ARG A 116 0.20 16.21 -0.27
C ARG A 116 1.29 17.20 -0.68
N PHE A 117 1.87 17.94 0.28
CA PHE A 117 2.98 18.86 0.07
C PHE A 117 4.35 18.18 0.11
N PHE A 118 4.41 16.88 0.42
CA PHE A 118 5.66 16.14 0.47
C PHE A 118 6.08 15.65 -0.91
N ASP A 119 7.38 15.56 -1.15
CA ASP A 119 7.94 15.03 -2.39
C ASP A 119 7.54 13.57 -2.62
N LYS A 120 7.47 12.77 -1.54
CA LYS A 120 6.95 11.41 -1.58
C LYS A 120 5.45 11.42 -1.30
N SER A 121 4.65 11.27 -2.36
CA SER A 121 3.20 11.29 -2.29
C SER A 121 2.62 10.03 -1.67
N ASN A 122 1.47 10.18 -1.02
CA ASN A 122 0.58 9.06 -0.68
C ASN A 122 -0.50 8.96 -1.75
N TYR A 123 -0.94 7.74 -2.06
CA TYR A 123 -1.95 7.53 -3.10
C TYR A 123 -3.17 6.80 -2.55
N ARG A 124 -4.32 7.02 -3.18
CA ARG A 124 -5.51 6.20 -3.04
C ARG A 124 -5.64 5.34 -4.27
N ILE A 125 -5.93 4.07 -4.06
CA ILE A 125 -6.21 3.07 -5.09
C ILE A 125 -7.61 2.55 -4.81
N LYS A 126 -8.53 2.68 -5.77
CA LYS A 126 -9.87 2.10 -5.68
C LYS A 126 -10.10 1.19 -6.86
N LEU A 127 -10.06 -0.12 -6.61
CA LEU A 127 -10.16 -1.13 -7.65
C LEU A 127 -11.50 -1.11 -8.37
N VAL A 128 -11.45 -1.22 -9.68
CA VAL A 128 -12.61 -1.30 -10.57
C VAL A 128 -12.48 -2.49 -11.52
N ALA A 129 -13.60 -2.96 -12.01
CA ALA A 129 -13.65 -4.17 -12.83
C ALA A 129 -12.96 -4.00 -14.21
N ASP A 130 -13.01 -2.79 -14.74
CA ASP A 130 -12.45 -2.44 -16.04
C ASP A 130 -12.23 -0.92 -16.18
N GLU A 131 -11.71 -0.51 -17.31
CA GLU A 131 -11.41 0.90 -17.65
C GLU A 131 -12.64 1.82 -17.71
N SER A 132 -13.87 1.30 -17.70
CA SER A 132 -15.07 2.13 -17.62
C SER A 132 -15.25 2.77 -16.23
N GLY A 133 -14.71 2.14 -15.18
CA GLY A 133 -14.85 2.58 -13.81
C GLY A 133 -16.27 2.43 -13.24
N GLU A 134 -17.23 1.87 -14.00
CA GLU A 134 -18.64 1.81 -13.58
C GLU A 134 -18.87 0.86 -12.40
N LYS A 135 -18.04 -0.18 -12.27
CA LYS A 135 -18.22 -1.23 -11.29
C LYS A 135 -16.97 -1.42 -10.44
N ASN A 136 -17.13 -1.28 -9.12
CA ASN A 136 -16.07 -1.62 -8.18
C ASN A 136 -15.79 -3.14 -8.20
N THR A 137 -14.53 -3.50 -7.97
CA THR A 137 -14.11 -4.88 -7.73
C THR A 137 -13.30 -4.95 -6.44
N SER A 138 -13.31 -6.10 -5.77
CA SER A 138 -12.50 -6.35 -4.59
C SER A 138 -11.56 -7.49 -4.87
N LEU A 139 -10.28 -7.29 -4.66
CA LEU A 139 -9.23 -8.28 -4.85
C LEU A 139 -8.35 -8.37 -3.61
N PRO A 140 -7.85 -9.55 -3.28
CA PRO A 140 -6.80 -9.68 -2.29
C PRO A 140 -5.51 -9.13 -2.89
N LEU A 141 -4.86 -8.19 -2.22
CA LEU A 141 -3.56 -7.66 -2.63
C LEU A 141 -2.52 -8.00 -1.58
N LEU A 142 -1.37 -8.45 -2.02
CA LEU A 142 -0.21 -8.76 -1.16
C LEU A 142 -0.55 -9.70 0.01
N GLY A 143 -1.43 -10.68 -0.21
CA GLY A 143 -1.87 -11.64 0.79
C GLY A 143 -2.84 -11.10 1.85
N MET A 144 -3.30 -9.85 1.74
CA MET A 144 -4.35 -9.28 2.59
C MET A 144 -5.75 -9.67 2.09
N ASN A 145 -6.77 -9.44 2.91
CA ASN A 145 -8.16 -9.73 2.54
C ASN A 145 -8.62 -8.93 1.30
N ALA A 146 -9.62 -9.48 0.59
CA ALA A 146 -10.13 -8.84 -0.62
C ALA A 146 -10.85 -7.53 -0.29
N GLU A 147 -10.28 -6.43 -0.75
CA GLU A 147 -10.79 -5.08 -0.60
C GLU A 147 -10.78 -4.32 -1.93
N ASN A 148 -11.56 -3.25 -2.02
CA ASN A 148 -11.57 -2.40 -3.21
C ASN A 148 -10.92 -1.04 -3.00
N ASP A 149 -10.74 -0.60 -1.77
CA ASP A 149 -10.25 0.76 -1.44
C ASP A 149 -9.00 0.66 -0.57
N TRP A 150 -7.87 1.00 -1.16
CA TRP A 150 -6.55 0.87 -0.58
C TRP A 150 -5.87 2.23 -0.45
N ALA A 151 -5.00 2.33 0.54
CA ALA A 151 -4.09 3.44 0.71
C ALA A 151 -2.65 2.97 0.48
N LEU A 152 -1.95 3.62 -0.43
CA LEU A 152 -0.52 3.43 -0.63
C LEU A 152 0.22 4.55 0.10
N HIS A 153 0.75 4.22 1.26
CA HIS A 153 1.40 5.17 2.16
C HIS A 153 2.89 5.27 1.85
N GLY A 154 3.34 6.49 1.48
CA GLY A 154 4.75 6.83 1.32
C GLY A 154 5.28 7.49 2.60
N PRO A 155 6.03 6.82 3.45
CA PRO A 155 6.46 7.34 4.75
C PRO A 155 7.59 8.38 4.59
N PHE A 156 7.26 9.62 4.22
CA PHE A 156 8.23 10.69 3.94
C PHE A 156 8.93 11.21 5.19
N LEU A 157 8.16 11.52 6.25
CA LEU A 157 8.70 12.08 7.51
C LEU A 157 9.29 11.01 8.42
N ASP A 158 8.85 9.78 8.28
CA ASP A 158 9.37 8.66 9.06
C ASP A 158 10.57 8.03 8.37
N LYS A 159 11.77 8.43 8.77
CA LYS A 159 13.03 7.89 8.22
C LYS A 159 13.29 6.43 8.59
N THR A 160 12.54 5.87 9.53
CA THR A 160 12.60 4.44 9.86
C THR A 160 11.70 3.61 8.96
N LEU A 161 10.73 4.22 8.29
CA LEU A 161 9.69 3.63 7.44
C LEU A 161 8.69 2.72 8.17
N ILE A 162 8.90 2.42 9.46
CA ILE A 162 8.18 1.36 10.18
C ILE A 162 7.14 1.85 11.19
N ARG A 163 7.06 3.16 11.50
CA ARG A 163 6.21 3.63 12.62
C ARG A 163 4.74 3.34 12.41
N ASN A 164 4.23 3.60 11.21
CA ASN A 164 2.83 3.35 10.89
C ASN A 164 2.53 1.85 10.97
N TYR A 165 3.32 1.05 10.28
CA TYR A 165 3.25 -0.40 10.27
C TYR A 165 3.30 -0.99 11.69
N MET A 166 4.26 -0.56 12.50
CA MET A 166 4.40 -1.02 13.88
C MET A 166 3.17 -0.67 14.73
N LEU A 167 2.66 0.56 14.62
CA LEU A 167 1.51 1.00 15.42
C LEU A 167 0.23 0.27 15.04
N MET A 168 -0.02 0.02 13.75
CA MET A 168 -1.18 -0.75 13.30
C MET A 168 -1.11 -2.20 13.77
N ASN A 169 0.06 -2.83 13.67
CA ASN A 169 0.26 -4.18 14.19
C ASN A 169 0.06 -4.26 15.73
N ILE A 170 0.56 -3.29 16.49
CA ILE A 170 0.30 -3.21 17.94
C ILE A 170 -1.20 -2.99 18.22
N SER A 171 -1.85 -2.12 17.44
CA SER A 171 -3.28 -1.86 17.59
C SER A 171 -4.10 -3.13 17.35
N ALA A 172 -3.73 -3.95 16.38
CA ALA A 172 -4.39 -5.22 16.07
C ALA A 172 -4.31 -6.25 17.20
N GLU A 173 -3.31 -6.14 18.09
CA GLU A 173 -3.19 -7.02 19.27
C GLU A 173 -4.12 -6.60 20.43
N ILE A 174 -4.52 -5.33 20.50
CA ILE A 174 -5.28 -4.78 21.64
C ILE A 174 -6.66 -4.26 21.27
N MET A 175 -6.95 -4.06 19.99
CA MET A 175 -8.24 -3.59 19.46
C MET A 175 -8.97 -4.72 18.74
N GLY A 176 -10.29 -4.62 18.62
CA GLY A 176 -11.11 -5.60 17.89
C GLY A 176 -10.86 -5.54 16.36
N TYR A 177 -10.34 -4.43 15.86
CA TYR A 177 -10.00 -4.24 14.46
C TYR A 177 -8.82 -3.27 14.31
N ALA A 178 -7.94 -3.54 13.37
CA ALA A 178 -6.96 -2.61 12.83
C ALA A 178 -6.75 -2.92 11.34
N PRO A 179 -6.49 -1.91 10.49
CA PRO A 179 -6.19 -2.14 9.07
C PRO A 179 -5.01 -3.08 8.88
N GLU A 180 -5.12 -4.00 7.94
CA GLU A 180 -3.96 -4.78 7.48
C GLU A 180 -3.02 -3.93 6.64
N GLU A 181 -1.73 -4.21 6.73
CA GLU A 181 -0.67 -3.47 6.06
C GLU A 181 0.42 -4.39 5.53
N ARG A 182 1.00 -4.04 4.38
CA ARG A 182 2.14 -4.72 3.78
C ARG A 182 3.13 -3.73 3.22
N PHE A 183 4.42 -3.99 3.48
CA PHE A 183 5.48 -3.30 2.75
C PHE A 183 5.51 -3.77 1.31
N CYS A 184 5.77 -2.84 0.40
CA CYS A 184 5.96 -3.10 -1.01
C CYS A 184 6.93 -2.07 -1.62
N GLU A 185 7.47 -2.41 -2.78
CA GLU A 185 8.17 -1.47 -3.64
C GLU A 185 7.17 -0.88 -4.65
N LEU A 186 7.29 0.41 -4.94
CA LEU A 186 6.43 1.06 -5.93
C LEU A 186 7.22 1.40 -7.19
N ILE A 187 6.68 1.01 -8.33
CA ILE A 187 7.11 1.46 -9.66
C ILE A 187 5.92 2.19 -10.30
N LEU A 188 6.11 3.45 -10.66
CA LEU A 188 5.11 4.31 -11.26
C LEU A 188 5.59 4.76 -12.64
N ASP A 189 4.86 4.40 -13.68
CA ASP A 189 5.22 4.68 -15.10
C ASP A 189 6.66 4.24 -15.45
N GLY A 190 7.09 3.10 -14.90
CA GLY A 190 8.43 2.56 -15.09
C GLY A 190 9.50 3.17 -14.18
N GLU A 191 9.18 4.19 -13.38
CA GLU A 191 10.12 4.81 -12.46
C GLU A 191 9.97 4.27 -11.04
N TYR A 192 11.08 3.87 -10.43
CA TYR A 192 11.13 3.38 -9.06
C TYR A 192 10.91 4.51 -8.04
N GLN A 193 9.89 4.37 -7.20
CA GLN A 193 9.48 5.37 -6.19
C GLN A 193 9.93 5.02 -4.76
N GLY A 194 10.56 3.85 -4.57
CA GLY A 194 11.02 3.36 -3.26
C GLY A 194 9.97 2.54 -2.50
N VAL A 195 10.27 2.27 -1.23
CA VAL A 195 9.43 1.47 -0.34
C VAL A 195 8.18 2.24 0.07
N TYR A 196 7.04 1.58 -0.04
CA TYR A 196 5.71 2.02 0.40
C TYR A 196 5.09 1.01 1.35
N VAL A 197 3.98 1.39 1.97
CA VAL A 197 3.11 0.50 2.72
C VAL A 197 1.72 0.51 2.07
N LEU A 198 1.31 -0.61 1.50
CA LEU A 198 -0.07 -0.81 1.08
C LEU A 198 -0.90 -1.15 2.32
N MET A 199 -2.02 -0.47 2.51
CA MET A 199 -2.87 -0.63 3.68
C MET A 199 -4.35 -0.53 3.33
N GLU A 200 -5.17 -1.24 4.08
CA GLU A 200 -6.62 -1.07 4.03
C GLU A 200 -7.02 0.35 4.44
N THR A 201 -8.11 0.84 3.87
CA THR A 201 -8.73 2.06 4.38
C THR A 201 -9.69 1.73 5.50
N ILE A 202 -9.70 2.55 6.56
CA ILE A 202 -10.66 2.40 7.67
C ILE A 202 -12.07 2.66 7.12
N LYS A 203 -12.95 1.69 7.25
CA LYS A 203 -14.34 1.75 6.83
C LYS A 203 -15.27 1.57 8.03
N GLU A 204 -16.42 2.25 8.01
CA GLU A 204 -17.56 1.87 8.84
C GLU A 204 -18.22 0.67 8.11
N GLY A 205 -18.24 -0.49 8.74
CA GLY A 205 -18.86 -1.69 8.20
C GLY A 205 -19.28 -2.64 9.30
N GLU A 206 -20.22 -3.53 9.00
CA GLU A 206 -20.49 -4.69 9.83
C GLU A 206 -19.32 -5.66 9.66
N ASN A 207 -18.67 -6.01 10.76
CA ASN A 207 -17.62 -7.04 10.83
C ASN A 207 -18.24 -8.44 10.75
#